data_c583d6c682b0d8d34955e8e5c77be809
#
_entry.id   c583d6c682b0d8d34955e8e5c77be809
#
_cell.length_a   1.000
_cell.length_b   1.000
_cell.length_c   1.000
_cell.angle_alpha   90.00
_cell.angle_beta   90.00
_cell.angle_gamma   90.00
#
_symmetry.space_group_name_H-M   'P 1'
#
loop_
_entity.id
_entity.type
_entity.pdbx_description
1 polymer ?
#
loop_
_entity_poly.entity_id
_entity_poly.type
_entity_poly.pdbx_seq_one_letter_code
_entity_poly.pdbx_strand_id
1 'polypeptide(L)'
;MQEKQKEVEVKVIIPYTPRYPQTEIHPQLEAHRFCVLVTHRQMGKTVCAINHLIKMALTNPKPQGRYFYIAPFLKQAKMIAWDYLRHYTAPYLNVNIGTEAEPHRICALRINEQETSVTLPNGSFIRVCGADNPDALRGTYADGVVLDEYGDMRPDVYTEIIRPMLVSRKGWCVFLGTPKGQNQFFDVYCHGVEAHAQDPDGEWWAGMYRADETGVIAPEELAKIKAQTPDNTYRQEYLCDFAAAAEDALFPQTVIDMAAKNDLPYTGGERVAALDIARYGADSSVLKIWEYAGPLKWKEVATEEWNGKDTMYTVGRVAEAGRSFRFNRLIVDGDGVGGGVIDRLKEVAKFTVFEFRGGATASDPARYANKRAEAYDALRELMAKGYLQISDRATLTELATVTYSFNSSGQMKLFNKEELRKKGGKSPDHADAAMMSTVLFKKAKQVHFRAQNAGDLTAQSDFIF
;
A
#
# COMPACT_ATOMS: atom_id res chain seq x y z
N MET A 1 -52.86 36.31 -18.14
CA MET A 1 -51.66 37.15 -17.98
C MET A 1 -50.75 36.39 -17.05
N GLN A 2 -49.68 35.77 -17.57
CA GLN A 2 -48.63 35.16 -16.72
C GLN A 2 -47.79 36.32 -16.20
N GLU A 3 -47.81 36.55 -14.91
CA GLU A 3 -46.84 37.42 -14.25
C GLU A 3 -45.44 36.86 -14.50
N LYS A 4 -44.62 37.62 -15.23
CA LYS A 4 -43.18 37.35 -15.30
C LYS A 4 -42.65 37.41 -13.86
N GLN A 5 -42.31 36.26 -13.30
CA GLN A 5 -41.53 36.21 -12.06
C GLN A 5 -40.25 37.05 -12.31
N LYS A 6 -40.10 38.13 -11.53
CA LYS A 6 -38.87 38.93 -11.53
C LYS A 6 -37.77 38.04 -11.02
N GLU A 7 -36.77 37.75 -11.87
CA GLU A 7 -35.52 37.13 -11.41
C GLU A 7 -34.85 38.09 -10.42
N VAL A 8 -34.66 37.61 -9.21
CA VAL A 8 -33.92 38.34 -8.16
C VAL A 8 -32.51 37.79 -8.15
N GLU A 9 -31.54 38.59 -8.55
CA GLU A 9 -30.13 38.24 -8.46
C GLU A 9 -29.67 38.37 -7.00
N VAL A 10 -29.26 37.30 -6.39
CA VAL A 10 -28.79 37.27 -5.00
C VAL A 10 -27.33 36.81 -4.94
N LYS A 11 -26.47 37.64 -4.37
CA LYS A 11 -25.07 37.33 -4.17
C LYS A 11 -24.88 36.58 -2.87
N VAL A 12 -24.48 35.32 -2.95
CA VAL A 12 -24.05 34.50 -1.79
C VAL A 12 -22.54 34.43 -1.77
N ILE A 13 -21.96 34.80 -0.63
CA ILE A 13 -20.49 34.76 -0.43
C ILE A 13 -20.14 33.51 0.37
N ILE A 14 -19.31 32.64 -0.22
CA ILE A 14 -18.71 31.51 0.48
C ILE A 14 -17.54 32.02 1.33
N PRO A 15 -17.47 31.71 2.63
CA PRO A 15 -16.44 32.23 3.54
C PRO A 15 -15.11 31.49 3.35
N TYR A 16 -14.54 31.52 2.14
CA TYR A 16 -13.29 30.89 1.76
C TYR A 16 -12.38 31.90 1.07
N THR A 17 -11.19 32.08 1.63
CA THR A 17 -10.13 32.86 1.01
C THR A 17 -8.93 31.94 0.83
N PRO A 18 -8.58 31.59 -0.43
CA PRO A 18 -7.42 30.75 -0.68
C PRO A 18 -6.13 31.47 -0.26
N ARG A 19 -5.22 30.73 0.38
CA ARG A 19 -3.86 31.18 0.72
C ARG A 19 -2.85 30.46 -0.15
N TYR A 20 -1.61 30.93 -0.18
CA TYR A 20 -0.53 30.16 -0.80
C TYR A 20 -0.36 28.80 -0.06
N PRO A 21 -0.22 27.66 -0.76
CA PRO A 21 -0.15 27.50 -2.22
C PRO A 21 -1.54 27.28 -2.89
N GLN A 22 -2.66 27.35 -2.18
CA GLN A 22 -4.01 27.14 -2.74
C GLN A 22 -4.33 28.09 -3.89
N THR A 23 -3.80 29.31 -3.84
CA THR A 23 -3.95 30.32 -4.92
C THR A 23 -3.33 29.88 -6.25
N GLU A 24 -2.26 29.07 -6.20
CA GLU A 24 -1.63 28.48 -7.40
C GLU A 24 -2.28 27.17 -7.82
N ILE A 25 -2.81 26.42 -6.86
CA ILE A 25 -3.45 25.12 -7.11
C ILE A 25 -4.78 25.28 -7.84
N HIS A 26 -5.66 26.21 -7.42
CA HIS A 26 -6.98 26.36 -8.00
C HIS A 26 -6.98 26.57 -9.52
N PRO A 27 -6.15 27.46 -10.11
CA PRO A 27 -6.07 27.60 -11.55
C PRO A 27 -5.71 26.29 -12.26
N GLN A 28 -4.83 25.49 -11.71
CA GLN A 28 -4.44 24.20 -12.29
C GLN A 28 -5.58 23.18 -12.24
N LEU A 29 -6.29 23.12 -11.11
CA LEU A 29 -7.46 22.25 -10.96
C LEU A 29 -8.61 22.63 -11.92
N GLU A 30 -8.69 23.89 -12.37
CA GLU A 30 -9.67 24.38 -13.31
C GLU A 30 -9.27 24.16 -14.77
N ALA A 31 -7.95 24.22 -15.06
CA ALA A 31 -7.41 24.07 -16.40
C ALA A 31 -7.31 22.62 -16.85
N HIS A 32 -7.09 21.68 -15.91
CA HIS A 32 -6.79 20.30 -16.25
C HIS A 32 -7.87 19.34 -15.76
N ARG A 33 -8.09 18.28 -16.51
CA ARG A 33 -9.11 17.26 -16.22
C ARG A 33 -8.70 16.27 -15.14
N PHE A 34 -7.41 15.93 -15.11
CA PHE A 34 -6.83 15.00 -14.13
C PHE A 34 -5.68 15.68 -13.44
N CYS A 35 -5.82 15.88 -12.13
CA CYS A 35 -4.84 16.58 -11.34
C CYS A 35 -4.30 15.69 -10.22
N VAL A 36 -2.99 15.65 -10.05
CA VAL A 36 -2.34 14.92 -8.96
C VAL A 36 -1.68 15.92 -8.02
N LEU A 37 -2.10 15.90 -6.77
CA LEU A 37 -1.67 16.88 -5.77
C LEU A 37 -1.00 16.16 -4.59
N VAL A 38 0.33 16.15 -4.60
CA VAL A 38 1.16 15.61 -3.53
C VAL A 38 1.47 16.75 -2.55
N THR A 39 1.06 16.62 -1.28
CA THR A 39 1.20 17.71 -0.33
C THR A 39 1.66 17.24 1.03
N HIS A 40 2.38 18.12 1.73
CA HIS A 40 2.73 17.88 3.11
C HIS A 40 1.51 17.95 4.05
N ARG A 41 1.63 17.39 5.24
CA ARG A 41 0.62 17.54 6.30
C ARG A 41 0.37 19.01 6.63
N GLN A 42 -0.91 19.34 6.95
CA GLN A 42 -1.37 20.68 7.34
C GLN A 42 -1.30 21.75 6.24
N MET A 43 -1.01 21.42 4.99
CA MET A 43 -1.06 22.36 3.86
C MET A 43 -2.47 22.94 3.65
N GLY A 44 -3.51 22.25 4.10
CA GLY A 44 -4.91 22.64 3.90
C GLY A 44 -5.53 22.03 2.62
N LYS A 45 -5.04 20.87 2.20
CA LYS A 45 -5.51 20.14 1.00
C LYS A 45 -7.02 19.88 0.99
N THR A 46 -7.59 19.41 2.12
CA THR A 46 -9.01 19.11 2.25
C THR A 46 -9.87 20.35 2.05
N VAL A 47 -9.48 21.47 2.66
CA VAL A 47 -10.17 22.76 2.51
C VAL A 47 -10.14 23.23 1.05
N CYS A 48 -8.97 23.14 0.40
CA CYS A 48 -8.81 23.46 -1.02
C CYS A 48 -9.73 22.61 -1.89
N ALA A 49 -9.71 21.30 -1.71
CA ALA A 49 -10.48 20.34 -2.49
C ALA A 49 -12.01 20.50 -2.32
N ILE A 50 -12.48 20.70 -1.09
CA ILE A 50 -13.92 20.93 -0.82
C ILE A 50 -14.39 22.23 -1.48
N ASN A 51 -13.62 23.32 -1.38
CA ASN A 51 -14.01 24.58 -1.99
C ASN A 51 -13.91 24.53 -3.53
N HIS A 52 -12.97 23.77 -4.08
CA HIS A 52 -12.94 23.48 -5.52
C HIS A 52 -14.20 22.71 -5.96
N LEU A 53 -14.60 21.65 -5.23
CA LEU A 53 -15.84 20.91 -5.49
C LEU A 53 -17.06 21.81 -5.48
N ILE A 54 -17.20 22.68 -4.47
CA ILE A 54 -18.32 23.62 -4.34
C ILE A 54 -18.33 24.59 -5.53
N LYS A 55 -17.18 25.19 -5.88
CA LYS A 55 -17.05 26.08 -7.02
C LYS A 55 -17.48 25.41 -8.31
N MET A 56 -16.92 24.24 -8.61
CA MET A 56 -17.24 23.50 -9.83
C MET A 56 -18.68 23.04 -9.88
N ALA A 57 -19.28 22.69 -8.74
CA ALA A 57 -20.69 22.32 -8.66
C ALA A 57 -21.65 23.50 -8.89
N LEU A 58 -21.30 24.69 -8.40
CA LEU A 58 -22.09 25.90 -8.60
C LEU A 58 -22.00 26.44 -10.03
N THR A 59 -20.84 26.34 -10.66
CA THR A 59 -20.56 26.88 -12.01
C THR A 59 -20.81 25.88 -13.14
N ASN A 60 -21.21 24.65 -12.83
CA ASN A 60 -21.44 23.63 -13.85
C ASN A 60 -22.63 24.02 -14.76
N PRO A 61 -22.41 24.16 -16.07
CA PRO A 61 -23.49 24.47 -17.02
C PRO A 61 -24.40 23.27 -17.30
N LYS A 62 -23.99 22.06 -16.92
CA LYS A 62 -24.77 20.84 -17.14
C LYS A 62 -25.78 20.64 -16.02
N PRO A 63 -27.06 20.30 -16.34
CA PRO A 63 -28.04 20.06 -15.32
C PRO A 63 -27.70 18.87 -14.44
N GLN A 64 -28.14 18.91 -13.18
CA GLN A 64 -27.97 17.83 -12.21
C GLN A 64 -26.50 17.35 -12.08
N GLY A 65 -25.55 18.27 -11.92
CA GLY A 65 -24.14 17.94 -11.71
C GLY A 65 -23.94 17.04 -10.50
N ARG A 66 -23.06 16.05 -10.60
CA ARG A 66 -22.75 15.12 -9.52
C ARG A 66 -21.27 15.14 -9.19
N TYR A 67 -20.99 15.36 -7.91
CA TYR A 67 -19.64 15.54 -7.39
C TYR A 67 -19.42 14.66 -6.18
N PHE A 68 -18.25 14.06 -6.09
CA PHE A 68 -17.91 13.14 -5.01
C PHE A 68 -16.58 13.52 -4.36
N TYR A 69 -16.59 13.57 -3.03
CA TYR A 69 -15.38 13.56 -2.23
C TYR A 69 -15.24 12.18 -1.60
N ILE A 70 -14.15 11.48 -1.91
CA ILE A 70 -13.94 10.09 -1.52
C ILE A 70 -12.66 10.00 -0.70
N ALA A 71 -12.75 9.49 0.53
CA ALA A 71 -11.61 9.16 1.38
C ALA A 71 -11.51 7.63 1.55
N PRO A 72 -10.41 7.07 2.05
CA PRO A 72 -10.26 5.62 2.22
C PRO A 72 -11.39 4.99 3.04
N PHE A 73 -11.84 5.68 4.09
CA PHE A 73 -12.93 5.23 4.96
C PHE A 73 -14.00 6.31 5.14
N LEU A 74 -15.29 5.91 5.07
CA LEU A 74 -16.41 6.84 5.26
C LEU A 74 -16.36 7.55 6.62
N LYS A 75 -15.96 6.85 7.70
CA LYS A 75 -15.84 7.45 9.03
C LYS A 75 -14.85 8.62 9.06
N GLN A 76 -13.72 8.48 8.38
CA GLN A 76 -12.70 9.54 8.25
C GLN A 76 -13.23 10.71 7.40
N ALA A 77 -13.84 10.42 6.27
CA ALA A 77 -14.44 11.42 5.40
C ALA A 77 -15.50 12.26 6.14
N LYS A 78 -16.34 11.60 6.96
CA LYS A 78 -17.35 12.26 7.79
C LYS A 78 -16.76 13.21 8.81
N MET A 79 -15.70 12.82 9.50
CA MET A 79 -15.08 13.64 10.55
C MET A 79 -14.42 14.91 10.04
N ILE A 80 -14.01 14.95 8.77
CA ILE A 80 -13.19 16.04 8.24
C ILE A 80 -13.92 16.74 7.09
N ALA A 81 -14.17 16.04 5.99
CA ALA A 81 -14.68 16.65 4.76
C ALA A 81 -16.15 17.05 4.86
N TRP A 82 -16.96 16.28 5.57
CA TRP A 82 -18.37 16.58 5.75
C TRP A 82 -18.60 17.87 6.53
N ASP A 83 -17.82 18.09 7.59
CA ASP A 83 -17.90 19.33 8.39
C ASP A 83 -17.49 20.55 7.57
N TYR A 84 -16.42 20.44 6.77
CA TYR A 84 -16.03 21.51 5.85
C TYR A 84 -17.08 21.78 4.77
N LEU A 85 -17.67 20.74 4.17
CA LEU A 85 -18.71 20.91 3.16
C LEU A 85 -19.91 21.65 3.74
N ARG A 86 -20.35 21.27 4.93
CA ARG A 86 -21.43 21.98 5.64
C ARG A 86 -21.09 23.43 5.96
N HIS A 87 -19.90 23.65 6.50
CA HIS A 87 -19.42 24.99 6.86
C HIS A 87 -19.42 25.94 5.66
N TYR A 88 -18.81 25.54 4.55
CA TYR A 88 -18.68 26.40 3.38
C TYR A 88 -19.98 26.55 2.58
N THR A 89 -20.94 25.64 2.70
CA THR A 89 -22.26 25.77 2.08
C THR A 89 -23.33 26.39 3.00
N ALA A 90 -23.03 26.60 4.28
CA ALA A 90 -23.95 27.17 5.27
C ALA A 90 -24.59 28.52 4.83
N PRO A 91 -23.93 29.44 4.11
CA PRO A 91 -24.54 30.66 3.63
C PRO A 91 -25.81 30.44 2.78
N TYR A 92 -25.92 29.29 2.11
CA TYR A 92 -27.13 28.94 1.33
C TYR A 92 -28.31 28.47 2.17
N LEU A 93 -28.14 28.23 3.47
CA LEU A 93 -29.25 27.88 4.39
C LEU A 93 -30.15 29.08 4.72
N ASN A 94 -29.65 30.30 4.53
CA ASN A 94 -30.34 31.50 4.97
C ASN A 94 -30.08 32.66 4.00
N VAL A 95 -30.59 32.50 2.76
CA VAL A 95 -30.41 33.47 1.68
C VAL A 95 -31.51 34.52 1.74
N ASN A 96 -31.15 35.80 1.84
CA ASN A 96 -32.13 36.90 1.77
C ASN A 96 -32.42 37.24 0.30
N ILE A 97 -33.65 37.03 -0.12
CA ILE A 97 -34.18 37.39 -1.46
C ILE A 97 -35.04 38.65 -1.44
N GLY A 98 -35.25 39.24 -0.26
CA GLY A 98 -35.93 40.51 -0.07
C GLY A 98 -34.98 41.71 -0.05
N THR A 99 -35.50 42.87 0.31
CA THR A 99 -34.70 44.07 0.53
C THR A 99 -34.09 44.09 1.96
N GLU A 100 -33.20 45.03 2.24
CA GLU A 100 -32.68 45.24 3.61
C GLU A 100 -33.79 45.67 4.59
N ALA A 101 -34.80 46.45 4.10
CA ALA A 101 -35.94 46.90 4.89
C ALA A 101 -36.99 45.82 5.10
N GLU A 102 -37.17 44.94 4.12
CA GLU A 102 -38.13 43.84 4.16
C GLU A 102 -37.41 42.53 3.78
N PRO A 103 -36.67 41.92 4.69
CA PRO A 103 -35.93 40.73 4.42
C PRO A 103 -36.86 39.52 4.25
N HIS A 104 -36.74 38.84 3.11
CA HIS A 104 -37.37 37.55 2.85
C HIS A 104 -36.28 36.47 2.75
N ARG A 105 -36.22 35.55 3.71
CA ARG A 105 -35.17 34.54 3.81
C ARG A 105 -35.66 33.19 3.35
N ILE A 106 -34.86 32.53 2.52
CA ILE A 106 -35.14 31.19 2.02
C ILE A 106 -33.96 30.25 2.32
N CYS A 107 -34.27 28.98 2.46
CA CYS A 107 -33.26 27.92 2.46
C CYS A 107 -33.06 27.41 1.02
N ALA A 108 -31.91 27.72 0.43
CA ALA A 108 -31.60 27.35 -0.94
C ALA A 108 -30.69 26.05 -0.98
N LEU A 109 -30.51 25.40 0.15
CA LEU A 109 -29.67 24.21 0.30
C LEU A 109 -30.50 23.03 0.82
N ARG A 110 -30.28 21.84 0.28
CA ARG A 110 -30.79 20.58 0.87
C ARG A 110 -29.67 19.77 1.40
N ILE A 111 -29.73 19.41 2.69
CA ILE A 111 -28.74 18.58 3.37
C ILE A 111 -29.36 17.24 3.68
N ASN A 112 -28.63 16.14 3.39
CA ASN A 112 -28.95 14.79 3.82
C ASN A 112 -27.81 14.25 4.70
N GLU A 113 -28.02 14.24 6.01
CA GLU A 113 -27.03 13.79 7.01
C GLU A 113 -26.74 12.29 6.93
N GLN A 114 -27.73 11.48 6.54
CA GLN A 114 -27.54 10.03 6.43
C GLN A 114 -26.65 9.70 5.23
N GLU A 115 -26.91 10.33 4.09
CA GLU A 115 -26.17 10.16 2.85
C GLU A 115 -24.91 11.03 2.76
N THR A 116 -24.66 11.87 3.77
CA THR A 116 -23.54 12.84 3.76
C THR A 116 -23.49 13.66 2.47
N SER A 117 -24.62 14.23 2.09
CA SER A 117 -24.76 14.91 0.81
C SER A 117 -25.44 16.26 0.92
N VAL A 118 -25.11 17.14 -0.02
CA VAL A 118 -25.66 18.47 -0.16
C VAL A 118 -26.16 18.65 -1.59
N THR A 119 -27.37 19.17 -1.76
CA THR A 119 -27.88 19.62 -3.06
C THR A 119 -27.91 21.16 -3.08
N LEU A 120 -27.18 21.73 -4.04
CA LEU A 120 -27.02 23.17 -4.24
C LEU A 120 -28.23 23.78 -4.97
N PRO A 121 -28.39 25.12 -4.98
CA PRO A 121 -29.54 25.79 -5.60
C PRO A 121 -29.74 25.48 -7.09
N ASN A 122 -28.65 25.24 -7.83
CA ASN A 122 -28.67 24.86 -9.25
C ASN A 122 -29.01 23.38 -9.50
N GLY A 123 -29.33 22.61 -8.44
CA GLY A 123 -29.59 21.17 -8.52
C GLY A 123 -28.36 20.29 -8.54
N SER A 124 -27.15 20.84 -8.49
CA SER A 124 -25.93 20.07 -8.38
C SER A 124 -25.84 19.40 -7.01
N PHE A 125 -25.29 18.18 -6.99
CA PHE A 125 -25.22 17.30 -5.83
C PHE A 125 -23.77 17.01 -5.48
N ILE A 126 -23.39 17.21 -4.21
CA ILE A 126 -22.08 16.87 -3.69
C ILE A 126 -22.25 15.83 -2.58
N ARG A 127 -21.53 14.71 -2.67
CA ARG A 127 -21.56 13.63 -1.67
C ARG A 127 -20.16 13.31 -1.15
N VAL A 128 -20.09 13.07 0.16
CA VAL A 128 -18.88 12.59 0.85
C VAL A 128 -19.00 11.08 1.06
N CYS A 129 -18.05 10.30 0.56
CA CYS A 129 -18.08 8.83 0.54
C CYS A 129 -16.77 8.22 1.09
N GLY A 130 -16.83 6.91 1.41
CA GLY A 130 -15.65 6.08 1.65
C GLY A 130 -15.36 5.16 0.47
N ALA A 131 -14.08 4.90 0.24
CA ALA A 131 -13.61 3.89 -0.72
C ALA A 131 -13.64 2.47 -0.15
N ASP A 132 -14.03 2.30 1.10
CA ASP A 132 -14.23 1.01 1.78
C ASP A 132 -15.45 0.23 1.24
N ASN A 133 -16.41 0.92 0.61
CA ASN A 133 -17.51 0.30 -0.13
C ASN A 133 -17.67 0.93 -1.52
N PRO A 134 -16.73 0.70 -2.43
CA PRO A 134 -16.70 1.37 -3.72
C PRO A 134 -17.81 0.89 -4.67
N ASP A 135 -18.35 -0.31 -4.48
CA ASP A 135 -19.46 -0.82 -5.29
C ASP A 135 -20.75 -0.01 -5.13
N ALA A 136 -20.94 0.70 -4.03
CA ALA A 136 -22.05 1.62 -3.84
C ALA A 136 -22.02 2.83 -4.81
N LEU A 137 -20.91 3.06 -5.50
CA LEU A 137 -20.74 4.11 -6.50
C LEU A 137 -20.93 3.58 -7.93
N ARG A 138 -20.97 2.27 -8.16
CA ARG A 138 -21.17 1.67 -9.48
C ARG A 138 -22.53 2.09 -10.09
N GLY A 139 -22.54 2.33 -11.39
CA GLY A 139 -23.74 2.71 -12.13
C GLY A 139 -24.15 4.19 -12.00
N THR A 140 -23.38 5.01 -11.28
CA THR A 140 -23.58 6.47 -11.24
C THR A 140 -22.65 7.17 -12.22
N TYR A 141 -22.98 8.41 -12.60
CA TYR A 141 -22.07 9.29 -13.32
C TYR A 141 -21.51 10.36 -12.38
N ALA A 142 -20.36 10.93 -12.74
CA ALA A 142 -19.76 12.04 -12.02
C ALA A 142 -19.26 13.14 -12.98
N ASP A 143 -19.48 14.40 -12.59
CA ASP A 143 -18.88 15.57 -13.23
C ASP A 143 -17.53 15.91 -12.59
N GLY A 144 -17.33 15.55 -11.32
CA GLY A 144 -16.06 15.72 -10.64
C GLY A 144 -15.90 14.80 -9.43
N VAL A 145 -14.68 14.33 -9.23
CA VAL A 145 -14.31 13.46 -8.11
C VAL A 145 -13.00 13.93 -7.49
N VAL A 146 -12.97 13.96 -6.16
CA VAL A 146 -11.76 14.12 -5.36
C VAL A 146 -11.49 12.80 -4.65
N LEU A 147 -10.29 12.24 -4.84
CA LEU A 147 -9.77 11.06 -4.15
C LEU A 147 -8.77 11.52 -3.10
N ASP A 148 -9.20 11.69 -1.85
CA ASP A 148 -8.34 12.13 -0.74
C ASP A 148 -7.62 10.96 -0.08
N GLU A 149 -6.35 11.14 0.26
CA GLU A 149 -5.44 10.09 0.73
C GLU A 149 -5.44 8.88 -0.24
N TYR A 150 -5.29 9.17 -1.54
CA TYR A 150 -5.36 8.14 -2.60
C TYR A 150 -4.34 7.02 -2.42
N GLY A 151 -3.19 7.30 -1.80
CA GLY A 151 -2.18 6.30 -1.44
C GLY A 151 -2.66 5.21 -0.48
N ASP A 152 -3.73 5.45 0.29
CA ASP A 152 -4.33 4.50 1.22
C ASP A 152 -5.55 3.76 0.62
N MET A 153 -5.92 4.04 -0.64
CA MET A 153 -7.01 3.36 -1.35
C MET A 153 -6.49 2.12 -2.10
N ARG A 154 -7.39 1.19 -2.42
CA ARG A 154 -7.07 0.08 -3.32
C ARG A 154 -6.85 0.61 -4.74
N PRO A 155 -5.87 0.07 -5.49
CA PRO A 155 -5.55 0.52 -6.85
C PRO A 155 -6.73 0.43 -7.84
N ASP A 156 -7.62 -0.58 -7.67
CA ASP A 156 -8.77 -0.85 -8.54
C ASP A 156 -9.90 0.19 -8.42
N VAL A 157 -9.96 0.96 -7.32
CA VAL A 157 -10.99 1.97 -7.09
C VAL A 157 -11.03 2.99 -8.23
N TYR A 158 -9.88 3.52 -8.64
CA TYR A 158 -9.86 4.47 -9.75
C TYR A 158 -10.17 3.81 -11.09
N THR A 159 -9.50 2.73 -11.41
CA THR A 159 -9.56 2.13 -12.75
C THR A 159 -10.90 1.47 -13.05
N GLU A 160 -11.49 0.77 -12.07
CA GLU A 160 -12.70 -0.01 -12.27
C GLU A 160 -13.98 0.76 -11.94
N ILE A 161 -13.92 1.78 -11.10
CA ILE A 161 -15.10 2.46 -10.58
C ILE A 161 -15.13 3.93 -10.97
N ILE A 162 -14.12 4.71 -10.56
CA ILE A 162 -14.14 6.15 -10.75
C ILE A 162 -13.95 6.54 -12.21
N ARG A 163 -12.98 5.95 -12.90
CA ARG A 163 -12.72 6.27 -14.32
C ARG A 163 -13.94 6.05 -15.22
N PRO A 164 -14.70 4.93 -15.11
CA PRO A 164 -15.97 4.75 -15.82
C PRO A 164 -17.05 5.81 -15.51
N MET A 165 -17.18 6.22 -14.24
CA MET A 165 -18.14 7.26 -13.83
C MET A 165 -17.93 8.61 -14.53
N LEU A 166 -16.68 8.94 -14.86
CA LEU A 166 -16.28 10.21 -15.47
C LEU A 166 -16.46 10.24 -17.00
N VAL A 167 -16.63 9.08 -17.65
CA VAL A 167 -16.59 8.98 -19.13
C VAL A 167 -17.76 9.73 -19.78
N SER A 168 -18.99 9.43 -19.35
CA SER A 168 -20.20 9.93 -20.02
C SER A 168 -20.37 11.44 -19.96
N ARG A 169 -19.84 12.07 -18.92
CA ARG A 169 -19.96 13.51 -18.69
C ARG A 169 -18.66 14.28 -18.95
N LYS A 170 -17.58 13.59 -19.36
CA LYS A 170 -16.21 14.15 -19.43
C LYS A 170 -15.82 14.80 -18.08
N GLY A 171 -16.12 14.09 -16.99
CA GLY A 171 -15.84 14.58 -15.63
C GLY A 171 -14.34 14.62 -15.33
N TRP A 172 -13.98 15.39 -14.31
CA TRP A 172 -12.60 15.57 -13.85
C TRP A 172 -12.30 14.75 -12.58
N CYS A 173 -11.02 14.52 -12.30
CA CYS A 173 -10.58 13.83 -11.10
C CYS A 173 -9.36 14.50 -10.48
N VAL A 174 -9.37 14.68 -9.15
CA VAL A 174 -8.22 15.13 -8.37
C VAL A 174 -7.80 14.01 -7.44
N PHE A 175 -6.53 13.59 -7.58
CA PHE A 175 -5.87 12.67 -6.66
C PHE A 175 -5.06 13.51 -5.68
N LEU A 176 -5.29 13.34 -4.38
CA LEU A 176 -4.53 14.08 -3.39
C LEU A 176 -4.17 13.22 -2.18
N GLY A 177 -3.10 13.60 -1.50
CA GLY A 177 -2.59 12.90 -0.32
C GLY A 177 -1.16 13.27 0.02
N THR A 178 -0.66 12.59 1.06
CA THR A 178 0.75 12.49 1.38
C THR A 178 1.35 11.22 0.80
N PRO A 179 2.65 11.15 0.47
CA PRO A 179 3.29 9.93 0.01
C PRO A 179 3.10 8.74 0.96
N LYS A 180 2.95 7.55 0.40
CA LYS A 180 2.83 6.28 1.14
C LYS A 180 3.70 5.19 0.48
N GLY A 181 4.94 5.53 0.13
CA GLY A 181 5.81 4.67 -0.66
C GLY A 181 5.51 4.76 -2.16
N GLN A 182 6.19 3.93 -2.93
CA GLN A 182 6.02 3.84 -4.40
C GLN A 182 4.84 2.94 -4.75
N ASN A 183 3.64 3.43 -4.49
CA ASN A 183 2.37 2.77 -4.77
C ASN A 183 1.62 3.43 -5.95
N GLN A 184 0.34 3.09 -6.14
CA GLN A 184 -0.50 3.66 -7.20
C GLN A 184 -0.58 5.21 -7.18
N PHE A 185 -0.37 5.86 -6.02
CA PHE A 185 -0.33 7.32 -5.94
C PHE A 185 0.98 7.87 -6.52
N PHE A 186 2.09 7.18 -6.29
CA PHE A 186 3.35 7.48 -6.96
C PHE A 186 3.25 7.29 -8.47
N ASP A 187 2.65 6.18 -8.92
CA ASP A 187 2.52 5.89 -10.34
C ASP A 187 1.69 6.96 -11.07
N VAL A 188 0.55 7.38 -10.49
CA VAL A 188 -0.28 8.42 -11.09
C VAL A 188 0.39 9.79 -11.02
N TYR A 189 1.21 10.06 -9.99
CA TYR A 189 2.02 11.28 -9.92
C TYR A 189 3.07 11.33 -11.03
N CYS A 190 3.85 10.28 -11.21
CA CYS A 190 4.84 10.19 -12.29
C CYS A 190 4.17 10.34 -13.66
N HIS A 191 3.05 9.65 -13.90
CA HIS A 191 2.27 9.81 -15.13
C HIS A 191 1.81 11.26 -15.35
N GLY A 192 1.28 11.92 -14.32
CA GLY A 192 0.84 13.31 -14.39
C GLY A 192 1.98 14.28 -14.73
N VAL A 193 3.16 14.09 -14.12
CA VAL A 193 4.37 14.89 -14.43
C VAL A 193 4.82 14.69 -15.88
N GLU A 194 4.91 13.43 -16.33
CA GLU A 194 5.34 13.12 -17.70
C GLU A 194 4.34 13.63 -18.74
N ALA A 195 3.04 13.43 -18.53
CA ALA A 195 2.00 13.87 -19.45
C ALA A 195 1.95 15.40 -19.55
N HIS A 196 2.05 16.12 -18.43
CA HIS A 196 2.08 17.58 -18.41
C HIS A 196 3.36 18.14 -19.07
N ALA A 197 4.50 17.49 -18.90
CA ALA A 197 5.74 17.89 -19.56
C ALA A 197 5.68 17.72 -21.10
N GLN A 198 4.92 16.73 -21.59
CA GLN A 198 4.71 16.49 -23.03
C GLN A 198 3.65 17.43 -23.61
N ASP A 199 2.59 17.73 -22.88
CA ASP A 199 1.48 18.59 -23.27
C ASP A 199 1.02 19.44 -22.08
N PRO A 200 1.57 20.65 -21.90
CA PRO A 200 1.22 21.54 -20.78
C PRO A 200 -0.24 22.01 -20.78
N ASP A 201 -0.91 22.05 -21.92
CA ASP A 201 -2.32 22.42 -22.06
C ASP A 201 -3.24 21.17 -22.11
N GLY A 202 -2.68 19.98 -21.89
CA GLY A 202 -3.34 18.70 -21.97
C GLY A 202 -4.25 18.41 -20.78
N GLU A 203 -4.75 17.15 -20.71
CA GLU A 203 -5.69 16.74 -19.67
C GLU A 203 -5.06 16.58 -18.28
N TRP A 204 -3.73 16.44 -18.16
CA TRP A 204 -3.05 16.09 -16.92
C TRP A 204 -2.17 17.20 -16.37
N TRP A 205 -2.22 17.32 -15.04
CA TRP A 205 -1.29 18.15 -14.27
C TRP A 205 -0.91 17.45 -12.97
N ALA A 206 0.35 17.61 -12.52
CA ALA A 206 0.82 17.12 -11.24
C ALA A 206 1.64 18.18 -10.52
N GLY A 207 1.33 18.42 -9.25
CA GLY A 207 2.06 19.34 -8.38
C GLY A 207 2.47 18.68 -7.07
N MET A 208 3.67 19.06 -6.57
CA MET A 208 4.18 18.64 -5.27
C MET A 208 4.48 19.87 -4.43
N TYR A 209 4.01 19.87 -3.18
CA TYR A 209 4.15 20.99 -2.25
C TYR A 209 4.73 20.51 -0.92
N ARG A 210 6.00 20.80 -0.70
CA ARG A 210 6.77 20.39 0.48
C ARG A 210 6.67 21.44 1.57
N ALA A 211 6.76 21.02 2.85
CA ALA A 211 6.62 21.92 3.99
C ALA A 211 7.74 22.97 4.08
N ASP A 212 8.94 22.63 3.62
CA ASP A 212 10.10 23.53 3.60
C ASP A 212 10.05 24.58 2.47
N GLU A 213 9.13 24.42 1.50
CA GLU A 213 8.95 25.31 0.35
C GLU A 213 7.70 26.20 0.51
N THR A 214 6.64 25.68 1.14
CA THR A 214 5.34 26.38 1.17
C THR A 214 5.26 27.51 2.19
N GLY A 215 6.08 27.50 3.22
CA GLY A 215 6.01 28.46 4.33
C GLY A 215 4.70 28.41 5.14
N VAL A 216 3.85 27.39 4.92
CA VAL A 216 2.59 27.20 5.67
C VAL A 216 2.86 26.87 7.13
N ILE A 217 3.92 26.13 7.39
CA ILE A 217 4.44 25.84 8.73
C ILE A 217 5.62 26.75 8.96
N ALA A 218 5.62 27.48 10.10
CA ALA A 218 6.72 28.36 10.45
C ALA A 218 8.04 27.57 10.57
N PRO A 219 9.20 28.11 10.11
CA PRO A 219 10.48 27.40 10.12
C PRO A 219 10.87 26.86 11.51
N GLU A 220 10.61 27.63 12.58
CA GLU A 220 10.90 27.22 13.96
C GLU A 220 10.06 26.02 14.39
N GLU A 221 8.80 25.95 13.93
CA GLU A 221 7.91 24.82 14.23
C GLU A 221 8.30 23.59 13.41
N LEU A 222 8.66 23.79 12.14
CA LEU A 222 9.14 22.71 11.27
C LEU A 222 10.43 22.08 11.83
N ALA A 223 11.34 22.89 12.40
CA ALA A 223 12.56 22.42 13.07
C ALA A 223 12.24 21.57 14.31
N LYS A 224 11.25 21.97 15.13
CA LYS A 224 10.80 21.17 16.28
C LYS A 224 10.19 19.84 15.86
N ILE A 225 9.32 19.88 14.84
CA ILE A 225 8.71 18.67 14.27
C ILE A 225 9.82 17.72 13.80
N LYS A 226 10.82 18.22 13.06
CA LYS A 226 11.95 17.43 12.59
C LYS A 226 12.72 16.77 13.72
N ALA A 227 12.96 17.50 14.82
CA ALA A 227 13.69 16.98 15.98
C ALA A 227 12.92 15.90 16.77
N GLN A 228 11.59 15.88 16.67
CA GLN A 228 10.71 14.98 17.42
C GLN A 228 10.14 13.82 16.57
N THR A 229 10.37 13.84 15.26
CA THR A 229 9.80 12.86 14.32
C THR A 229 10.92 12.00 13.75
N PRO A 230 10.75 10.68 13.61
CA PRO A 230 11.69 9.82 12.88
C PRO A 230 11.94 10.37 11.47
N ASP A 231 13.17 10.29 10.99
CA ASP A 231 13.59 10.95 9.74
C ASP A 231 12.77 10.51 8.53
N ASN A 232 12.51 9.20 8.40
CA ASN A 232 11.66 8.66 7.35
C ASN A 232 10.22 9.22 7.39
N THR A 233 9.63 9.31 8.58
CA THR A 233 8.30 9.89 8.77
C THR A 233 8.30 11.38 8.43
N TYR A 234 9.33 12.12 8.86
CA TYR A 234 9.47 13.54 8.54
C TYR A 234 9.61 13.76 7.02
N ARG A 235 10.47 12.99 6.36
CA ARG A 235 10.65 13.05 4.90
C ARG A 235 9.35 12.73 4.16
N GLN A 236 8.64 11.67 4.58
CA GLN A 236 7.38 11.26 3.97
C GLN A 236 6.28 12.31 4.15
N GLU A 237 6.00 12.72 5.39
CA GLU A 237 4.83 13.51 5.74
C GLU A 237 5.00 15.01 5.53
N TYR A 238 6.24 15.51 5.56
CA TYR A 238 6.54 16.94 5.45
C TYR A 238 7.35 17.30 4.20
N LEU A 239 8.26 16.45 3.75
CA LEU A 239 9.04 16.69 2.53
C LEU A 239 8.49 15.98 1.30
N CYS A 240 7.34 15.33 1.40
CA CYS A 240 6.67 14.64 0.28
C CYS A 240 7.54 13.60 -0.43
N ASP A 241 8.42 12.93 0.32
CA ASP A 241 9.35 11.96 -0.24
C ASP A 241 8.71 10.56 -0.34
N PHE A 242 8.43 10.11 -1.55
CA PHE A 242 7.90 8.78 -1.82
C PHE A 242 8.90 7.65 -1.49
N ALA A 243 10.20 7.94 -1.49
CA ALA A 243 11.22 6.95 -1.18
C ALA A 243 11.41 6.76 0.34
N ALA A 244 11.01 7.74 1.16
CA ALA A 244 11.17 7.68 2.60
C ALA A 244 10.43 6.50 3.26
N ALA A 245 9.29 6.09 2.72
CA ALA A 245 8.56 4.91 3.20
C ALA A 245 9.28 3.58 2.88
N ALA A 246 10.22 3.60 1.93
CA ALA A 246 11.02 2.43 1.61
C ALA A 246 12.14 2.17 2.65
N GLU A 247 12.41 3.10 3.55
CA GLU A 247 13.39 2.89 4.64
C GLU A 247 12.86 1.91 5.70
N ASP A 248 11.55 1.72 5.82
CA ASP A 248 10.94 0.66 6.62
C ASP A 248 10.84 -0.68 5.84
N ALA A 249 11.19 -0.69 4.55
CA ALA A 249 11.24 -1.92 3.78
C ALA A 249 12.40 -2.79 4.27
N LEU A 250 12.07 -4.02 4.66
CA LEU A 250 13.11 -4.98 5.07
C LEU A 250 14.04 -5.34 3.91
N PHE A 251 13.54 -5.31 2.69
CA PHE A 251 14.28 -5.62 1.46
C PHE A 251 14.35 -4.39 0.56
N PRO A 252 15.40 -3.55 0.66
CA PRO A 252 15.65 -2.47 -0.28
C PRO A 252 15.71 -2.98 -1.73
N GLN A 253 15.30 -2.17 -2.71
CA GLN A 253 15.27 -2.56 -4.12
C GLN A 253 16.64 -3.07 -4.62
N THR A 254 17.73 -2.49 -4.12
CA THR A 254 19.10 -2.95 -4.45
C THR A 254 19.36 -4.39 -4.04
N VAL A 255 18.80 -4.83 -2.91
CA VAL A 255 18.93 -6.22 -2.41
C VAL A 255 18.06 -7.17 -3.24
N ILE A 256 16.86 -6.74 -3.61
CA ILE A 256 15.95 -7.48 -4.50
C ILE A 256 16.60 -7.67 -5.87
N ASP A 257 17.10 -6.60 -6.46
CA ASP A 257 17.79 -6.62 -7.76
C ASP A 257 19.03 -7.52 -7.76
N MET A 258 19.77 -7.52 -6.65
CA MET A 258 20.95 -8.40 -6.51
C MET A 258 20.54 -9.88 -6.56
N ALA A 259 19.50 -10.27 -5.83
CA ALA A 259 19.04 -11.66 -5.85
C ALA A 259 18.40 -12.05 -7.19
N ALA A 260 17.71 -11.13 -7.85
CA ALA A 260 17.08 -11.35 -9.16
C ALA A 260 18.10 -11.51 -10.30
N LYS A 261 19.17 -10.71 -10.28
CA LYS A 261 20.22 -10.69 -11.33
C LYS A 261 21.36 -11.64 -11.05
N ASN A 262 21.40 -12.27 -9.87
CA ASN A 262 22.47 -13.21 -9.50
C ASN A 262 22.41 -14.44 -10.42
N ASP A 263 23.58 -14.90 -10.88
CA ASP A 263 23.71 -16.10 -11.71
C ASP A 263 24.57 -17.14 -11.00
N LEU A 264 23.91 -17.99 -10.25
CA LEU A 264 24.56 -19.07 -9.50
C LEU A 264 24.56 -20.35 -10.34
N PRO A 265 25.68 -21.13 -10.32
CA PRO A 265 25.77 -22.34 -11.11
C PRO A 265 24.82 -23.43 -10.61
N TYR A 266 24.38 -24.30 -11.52
CA TYR A 266 23.80 -25.59 -11.16
C TYR A 266 24.97 -26.56 -10.82
N THR A 267 24.96 -27.06 -9.59
CA THR A 267 26.04 -27.96 -9.12
C THR A 267 25.63 -29.42 -9.07
N GLY A 268 24.33 -29.70 -9.25
CA GLY A 268 23.75 -31.02 -8.96
C GLY A 268 23.81 -31.39 -7.48
N GLY A 269 23.95 -30.37 -6.63
CA GLY A 269 24.08 -30.51 -5.19
C GLY A 269 22.80 -30.83 -4.46
N GLU A 270 22.86 -30.75 -3.14
CA GLU A 270 21.70 -30.97 -2.26
C GLU A 270 20.58 -30.05 -2.62
N ARG A 271 19.32 -30.57 -2.61
CA ARG A 271 18.12 -29.78 -2.75
C ARG A 271 17.29 -29.83 -1.48
N VAL A 272 16.71 -28.68 -1.15
CA VAL A 272 15.79 -28.49 -0.02
C VAL A 272 14.52 -27.80 -0.50
N ALA A 273 13.43 -27.97 0.24
CA ALA A 273 12.16 -27.33 -0.11
C ALA A 273 11.51 -26.66 1.10
N ALA A 274 10.66 -25.65 0.84
CA ALA A 274 9.82 -25.02 1.84
C ALA A 274 8.39 -24.91 1.34
N LEU A 275 7.43 -25.17 2.22
CA LEU A 275 6.00 -25.16 1.92
C LEU A 275 5.27 -24.21 2.86
N ASP A 276 4.70 -23.15 2.31
CA ASP A 276 3.66 -22.36 2.96
C ASP A 276 2.30 -22.91 2.58
N ILE A 277 1.42 -23.16 3.57
CA ILE A 277 0.12 -23.81 3.35
C ILE A 277 -0.99 -22.81 3.56
N ALA A 278 -1.76 -22.53 2.51
CA ALA A 278 -2.97 -21.72 2.62
C ALA A 278 -4.07 -22.43 3.41
N ARG A 279 -4.77 -21.67 4.25
CA ARG A 279 -6.09 -22.05 4.77
C ARG A 279 -7.14 -21.88 3.67
N TYR A 280 -8.27 -22.56 3.82
CA TYR A 280 -9.42 -22.38 2.90
C TYR A 280 -9.71 -20.89 2.66
N GLY A 281 -9.66 -20.45 1.40
CA GLY A 281 -9.89 -19.05 1.04
C GLY A 281 -9.11 -18.61 -0.20
N ALA A 282 -8.79 -17.32 -0.26
CA ALA A 282 -8.10 -16.68 -1.39
C ALA A 282 -6.57 -16.81 -1.35
N ASP A 283 -5.98 -17.32 -0.27
CA ASP A 283 -4.53 -17.48 -0.12
C ASP A 283 -4.05 -18.71 -0.91
N SER A 284 -2.81 -18.72 -1.37
CA SER A 284 -2.19 -19.79 -2.13
C SER A 284 -1.25 -20.64 -1.29
N SER A 285 -1.22 -21.95 -1.49
CA SER A 285 -0.13 -22.79 -1.00
C SER A 285 1.06 -22.68 -1.95
N VAL A 286 2.25 -22.43 -1.42
CA VAL A 286 3.46 -22.19 -2.21
C VAL A 286 4.56 -23.17 -1.78
N LEU A 287 5.07 -23.95 -2.73
CA LEU A 287 6.22 -24.85 -2.56
C LEU A 287 7.43 -24.27 -3.31
N LYS A 288 8.49 -23.95 -2.58
CA LYS A 288 9.76 -23.50 -3.14
C LYS A 288 10.84 -24.58 -3.03
N ILE A 289 11.61 -24.73 -4.10
CA ILE A 289 12.67 -25.71 -4.19
C ILE A 289 13.99 -25.01 -4.50
N TRP A 290 15.00 -25.31 -3.70
CA TRP A 290 16.33 -24.70 -3.76
C TRP A 290 17.41 -25.76 -3.98
N GLU A 291 18.42 -25.41 -4.76
CA GLU A 291 19.63 -26.22 -4.96
C GLU A 291 20.84 -25.52 -4.34
N TYR A 292 21.68 -26.27 -3.65
CA TYR A 292 22.94 -25.79 -3.16
C TYR A 292 23.89 -25.46 -4.31
N ALA A 293 24.36 -24.21 -4.36
CA ALA A 293 25.17 -23.68 -5.45
C ALA A 293 26.60 -23.31 -5.02
N GLY A 294 27.02 -23.76 -3.82
CA GLY A 294 28.35 -23.48 -3.24
C GLY A 294 28.25 -22.99 -1.80
N PRO A 295 29.35 -22.66 -1.14
CA PRO A 295 29.38 -22.27 0.27
C PRO A 295 28.39 -21.12 0.55
N LEU A 296 27.37 -21.42 1.36
CA LEU A 296 26.27 -20.52 1.74
C LEU A 296 25.36 -20.06 0.55
N LYS A 297 25.63 -20.55 -0.67
CA LYS A 297 24.90 -20.11 -1.87
C LYS A 297 23.80 -21.10 -2.23
N TRP A 298 22.61 -20.55 -2.53
CA TRP A 298 21.43 -21.32 -2.90
C TRP A 298 20.73 -20.69 -4.11
N LYS A 299 20.35 -21.54 -5.04
CA LYS A 299 19.63 -21.15 -6.26
C LYS A 299 18.21 -21.70 -6.20
N GLU A 300 17.25 -20.85 -6.44
CA GLU A 300 15.86 -21.28 -6.66
C GLU A 300 15.77 -22.07 -7.97
N VAL A 301 15.27 -23.30 -7.91
CA VAL A 301 15.15 -24.19 -9.08
C VAL A 301 13.71 -24.38 -9.53
N ALA A 302 12.75 -24.25 -8.63
CA ALA A 302 11.32 -24.30 -8.95
C ALA A 302 10.48 -23.63 -7.86
N THR A 303 9.35 -23.10 -8.29
CA THR A 303 8.23 -22.68 -7.43
C THR A 303 6.95 -23.30 -7.97
N GLU A 304 6.15 -23.94 -7.12
CA GLU A 304 4.83 -24.43 -7.44
C GLU A 304 3.82 -23.76 -6.55
N GLU A 305 2.70 -23.33 -7.14
CA GLU A 305 1.61 -22.64 -6.46
C GLU A 305 0.27 -23.35 -6.75
N TRP A 306 -0.57 -23.49 -5.74
CA TRP A 306 -1.95 -23.95 -5.88
C TRP A 306 -2.86 -23.35 -4.82
N ASN A 307 -4.14 -23.19 -5.14
CA ASN A 307 -5.16 -22.68 -4.20
C ASN A 307 -6.44 -23.55 -4.27
N GLY A 308 -7.30 -23.40 -3.27
CA GLY A 308 -8.60 -24.07 -3.24
C GLY A 308 -8.54 -25.59 -3.20
N LYS A 309 -7.42 -26.19 -2.76
CA LYS A 309 -7.21 -27.64 -2.68
C LYS A 309 -7.19 -28.12 -1.23
N ASP A 310 -7.58 -29.36 -1.02
CA ASP A 310 -7.55 -29.99 0.29
C ASP A 310 -6.12 -30.40 0.72
N THR A 311 -6.01 -30.82 1.98
CA THR A 311 -4.75 -31.26 2.58
C THR A 311 -4.17 -32.50 1.91
N MET A 312 -5.02 -33.43 1.43
CA MET A 312 -4.59 -34.65 0.77
C MET A 312 -4.00 -34.37 -0.62
N TYR A 313 -4.61 -33.45 -1.37
CA TYR A 313 -4.04 -32.96 -2.61
C TYR A 313 -2.66 -32.34 -2.38
N THR A 314 -2.51 -31.49 -1.37
CA THR A 314 -1.24 -30.86 -0.99
C THR A 314 -0.18 -31.91 -0.66
N VAL A 315 -0.50 -32.92 0.16
CA VAL A 315 0.41 -34.03 0.45
C VAL A 315 0.85 -34.77 -0.82
N GLY A 316 -0.10 -35.08 -1.72
CA GLY A 316 0.18 -35.75 -2.99
C GLY A 316 1.12 -34.95 -3.88
N ARG A 317 0.88 -33.64 -4.05
CA ARG A 317 1.71 -32.73 -4.85
C ARG A 317 3.13 -32.64 -4.31
N VAL A 318 3.28 -32.43 -2.98
CA VAL A 318 4.60 -32.34 -2.34
C VAL A 318 5.37 -33.66 -2.44
N ALA A 319 4.69 -34.80 -2.28
CA ALA A 319 5.34 -36.10 -2.45
C ALA A 319 5.78 -36.35 -3.91
N GLU A 320 5.01 -35.88 -4.89
CA GLU A 320 5.37 -35.92 -6.31
C GLU A 320 6.56 -35.01 -6.62
N ALA A 321 6.54 -33.76 -6.14
CA ALA A 321 7.65 -32.82 -6.25
C ALA A 321 8.93 -33.38 -5.63
N GLY A 322 8.82 -34.04 -4.47
CA GLY A 322 9.95 -34.72 -3.82
C GLY A 322 10.61 -35.80 -4.67
N ARG A 323 9.82 -36.54 -5.48
CA ARG A 323 10.34 -37.52 -6.45
C ARG A 323 10.98 -36.83 -7.66
N SER A 324 10.32 -35.83 -8.19
CA SER A 324 10.75 -35.14 -9.41
C SER A 324 11.99 -34.29 -9.20
N PHE A 325 12.03 -33.49 -8.15
CA PHE A 325 13.14 -32.59 -7.84
C PHE A 325 14.19 -33.19 -6.90
N ARG A 326 13.89 -34.34 -6.27
CA ARG A 326 14.81 -35.08 -5.38
C ARG A 326 15.36 -34.25 -4.22
N PHE A 327 14.53 -33.39 -3.61
CA PHE A 327 14.93 -32.74 -2.38
C PHE A 327 14.89 -33.72 -1.19
N ASN A 328 15.78 -33.55 -0.23
CA ASN A 328 15.97 -34.46 0.92
C ASN A 328 15.46 -33.87 2.24
N ARG A 329 15.19 -32.58 2.27
CA ARG A 329 14.63 -31.88 3.44
C ARG A 329 13.52 -30.94 2.98
N LEU A 330 12.43 -30.93 3.75
CA LEU A 330 11.28 -30.03 3.57
C LEU A 330 11.01 -29.33 4.90
N ILE A 331 10.80 -28.00 4.87
CA ILE A 331 10.25 -27.24 5.98
C ILE A 331 8.84 -26.79 5.64
N VAL A 332 7.93 -26.91 6.59
CA VAL A 332 6.49 -26.63 6.40
C VAL A 332 6.02 -25.66 7.47
N ASP A 333 5.18 -24.69 7.09
CA ASP A 333 4.52 -23.82 8.07
C ASP A 333 3.58 -24.63 8.97
N GLY A 334 3.92 -24.65 10.26
CA GLY A 334 3.16 -25.34 11.30
C GLY A 334 2.10 -24.49 11.97
N ASP A 335 2.02 -23.19 11.66
CA ASP A 335 1.04 -22.29 12.24
C ASP A 335 -0.33 -22.50 11.55
N GLY A 336 -1.21 -23.27 12.19
CA GLY A 336 -2.60 -23.47 11.74
C GLY A 336 -2.89 -24.83 11.11
N VAL A 337 -3.23 -24.89 9.81
CA VAL A 337 -3.68 -26.16 9.13
C VAL A 337 -2.51 -27.10 8.83
N GLY A 338 -1.28 -26.59 8.95
CA GLY A 338 -0.05 -27.34 8.61
C GLY A 338 0.15 -28.63 9.39
N GLY A 339 -0.36 -28.77 10.60
CA GLY A 339 -0.18 -29.95 11.45
C GLY A 339 -0.58 -31.26 10.77
N GLY A 340 -1.79 -31.34 10.21
CA GLY A 340 -2.27 -32.55 9.54
C GLY A 340 -1.50 -32.89 8.26
N VAL A 341 -1.02 -31.88 7.52
CA VAL A 341 -0.17 -32.09 6.33
C VAL A 341 1.23 -32.58 6.76
N ILE A 342 1.79 -31.99 7.82
CA ILE A 342 3.10 -32.37 8.37
C ILE A 342 3.08 -33.82 8.81
N ASP A 343 2.09 -34.24 9.59
CA ASP A 343 1.98 -35.61 10.09
C ASP A 343 1.86 -36.60 8.93
N ARG A 344 1.01 -36.30 7.95
CA ARG A 344 0.86 -37.19 6.80
C ARG A 344 2.10 -37.22 5.91
N LEU A 345 2.79 -36.10 5.72
CA LEU A 345 4.05 -36.09 4.99
C LEU A 345 5.14 -36.91 5.68
N LYS A 346 5.24 -36.87 7.02
CA LYS A 346 6.16 -37.69 7.79
C LYS A 346 5.93 -39.19 7.60
N GLU A 347 4.69 -39.60 7.36
CA GLU A 347 4.34 -41.01 7.10
C GLU A 347 4.70 -41.47 5.68
N VAL A 348 4.46 -40.62 4.67
CA VAL A 348 4.51 -41.06 3.26
C VAL A 348 5.75 -40.58 2.49
N ALA A 349 6.47 -39.57 3.00
CA ALA A 349 7.59 -38.95 2.30
C ALA A 349 8.91 -39.70 2.47
N LYS A 350 9.76 -39.64 1.43
CA LYS A 350 11.16 -40.20 1.47
C LYS A 350 12.17 -39.11 1.82
N PHE A 351 11.74 -37.98 2.31
CA PHE A 351 12.56 -36.84 2.74
C PHE A 351 12.25 -36.46 4.19
N THR A 352 13.15 -35.75 4.85
CA THR A 352 12.93 -35.31 6.24
C THR A 352 12.04 -34.09 6.26
N VAL A 353 11.00 -34.10 7.10
CA VAL A 353 10.04 -33.00 7.26
C VAL A 353 10.28 -32.26 8.57
N PHE A 354 10.49 -30.96 8.46
CA PHE A 354 10.66 -30.01 9.57
C PHE A 354 9.43 -29.13 9.68
N GLU A 355 9.10 -28.73 10.90
CA GLU A 355 8.03 -27.78 11.18
C GLU A 355 8.63 -26.40 11.47
N PHE A 356 8.06 -25.35 10.88
CA PHE A 356 8.37 -23.96 11.19
C PHE A 356 7.19 -23.34 11.95
N ARG A 357 7.49 -22.68 13.06
CA ARG A 357 6.50 -21.90 13.83
C ARG A 357 6.98 -20.47 13.91
N GLY A 358 6.36 -19.58 13.13
CA GLY A 358 6.76 -18.19 13.01
C GLY A 358 6.63 -17.40 14.30
N GLY A 359 5.63 -17.72 15.12
CA GLY A 359 5.39 -17.13 16.42
C GLY A 359 6.32 -17.60 17.55
N ALA A 360 7.12 -18.64 17.34
CA ALA A 360 8.06 -19.16 18.35
C ALA A 360 9.13 -18.12 18.73
N THR A 361 9.75 -18.32 19.89
CA THR A 361 10.85 -17.47 20.36
C THR A 361 12.01 -17.52 19.38
N ALA A 362 12.56 -16.35 19.03
CA ALA A 362 13.75 -16.25 18.20
C ALA A 362 14.97 -16.90 18.86
N SER A 363 15.96 -17.30 18.08
CA SER A 363 17.26 -17.78 18.59
C SER A 363 18.05 -16.63 19.23
N ASP A 364 17.88 -15.41 18.73
CA ASP A 364 18.39 -14.18 19.33
C ASP A 364 17.23 -13.29 19.78
N PRO A 365 16.66 -13.54 20.97
CA PRO A 365 15.52 -12.76 21.47
C PRO A 365 15.89 -11.33 21.92
N ALA A 366 17.18 -10.97 21.93
CA ALA A 366 17.59 -9.59 22.15
C ALA A 366 17.35 -8.72 20.91
N ARG A 367 17.45 -9.30 19.72
CA ARG A 367 17.30 -8.60 18.44
C ARG A 367 15.93 -8.77 17.79
N TYR A 368 15.26 -9.91 17.97
CA TYR A 368 14.06 -10.28 17.23
C TYR A 368 12.89 -10.61 18.14
N ALA A 369 11.71 -10.10 17.81
CA ALA A 369 10.49 -10.36 18.57
C ALA A 369 9.99 -11.81 18.46
N ASN A 370 10.28 -12.50 17.36
CA ASN A 370 9.89 -13.88 17.10
C ASN A 370 10.76 -14.53 16.00
N LYS A 371 10.55 -15.83 15.78
CA LYS A 371 11.28 -16.63 14.79
C LYS A 371 11.05 -16.16 13.35
N ARG A 372 9.87 -15.64 13.03
CA ARG A 372 9.53 -15.10 11.71
C ARG A 372 10.41 -13.87 11.39
N ALA A 373 10.53 -12.93 12.33
CA ALA A 373 11.38 -11.74 12.14
C ALA A 373 12.84 -12.12 11.95
N GLU A 374 13.37 -13.07 12.75
CA GLU A 374 14.72 -13.58 12.62
C GLU A 374 14.98 -14.24 11.25
N ALA A 375 14.04 -15.06 10.76
CA ALA A 375 14.19 -15.76 9.49
C ALA A 375 14.09 -14.81 8.28
N TYR A 376 13.25 -13.77 8.35
CA TYR A 376 13.19 -12.74 7.32
C TYR A 376 14.47 -11.90 7.26
N ASP A 377 15.05 -11.53 8.40
CA ASP A 377 16.33 -10.81 8.42
C ASP A 377 17.48 -11.70 7.91
N ALA A 378 17.47 -12.99 8.22
CA ALA A 378 18.41 -13.95 7.65
C ALA A 378 18.29 -14.05 6.12
N LEU A 379 17.08 -14.05 5.58
CA LEU A 379 16.83 -14.00 4.13
C LEU A 379 17.43 -12.74 3.52
N ARG A 380 17.16 -11.57 4.11
CA ARG A 380 17.70 -10.28 3.68
C ARG A 380 19.25 -10.30 3.66
N GLU A 381 19.86 -10.81 4.72
CA GLU A 381 21.32 -10.89 4.79
C GLU A 381 21.92 -11.78 3.70
N LEU A 382 21.30 -12.94 3.41
CA LEU A 382 21.76 -13.82 2.36
C LEU A 382 21.63 -13.19 0.97
N MET A 383 20.53 -12.50 0.71
CA MET A 383 20.32 -11.75 -0.54
C MET A 383 21.34 -10.62 -0.68
N ALA A 384 21.54 -9.81 0.36
CA ALA A 384 22.48 -8.69 0.36
C ALA A 384 23.95 -9.12 0.17
N LYS A 385 24.29 -10.34 0.55
CA LYS A 385 25.63 -10.93 0.33
C LYS A 385 25.79 -11.60 -1.04
N GLY A 386 24.74 -11.60 -1.88
CA GLY A 386 24.76 -12.28 -3.17
C GLY A 386 24.80 -13.81 -3.05
N TYR A 387 24.28 -14.36 -1.96
CA TYR A 387 24.27 -15.81 -1.72
C TYR A 387 23.00 -16.50 -2.22
N LEU A 388 22.01 -15.73 -2.66
CA LEU A 388 20.76 -16.27 -3.20
C LEU A 388 20.54 -15.82 -4.63
N GLN A 389 20.01 -16.74 -5.43
CA GLN A 389 19.40 -16.43 -6.73
C GLN A 389 17.91 -16.75 -6.64
N ILE A 390 17.07 -15.74 -6.86
CA ILE A 390 15.62 -15.84 -6.87
C ILE A 390 15.13 -15.51 -8.28
N SER A 391 14.49 -16.46 -8.93
CA SER A 391 13.94 -16.31 -10.29
C SER A 391 12.43 -16.08 -10.31
N ASP A 392 11.75 -16.46 -9.23
CA ASP A 392 10.30 -16.25 -9.12
C ASP A 392 9.96 -14.78 -8.89
N ARG A 393 9.28 -14.18 -9.88
CA ARG A 393 8.90 -12.76 -9.85
C ARG A 393 7.88 -12.44 -8.74
N ALA A 394 6.99 -13.39 -8.41
CA ALA A 394 6.01 -13.19 -7.34
C ALA A 394 6.72 -13.02 -5.99
N THR A 395 7.73 -13.87 -5.70
CA THR A 395 8.57 -13.74 -4.50
C THR A 395 9.23 -12.36 -4.40
N LEU A 396 9.86 -11.90 -5.49
CA LEU A 396 10.55 -10.61 -5.49
C LEU A 396 9.58 -9.44 -5.26
N THR A 397 8.38 -9.52 -5.85
CA THR A 397 7.33 -8.51 -5.66
C THR A 397 6.82 -8.50 -4.22
N GLU A 398 6.57 -9.67 -3.63
CA GLU A 398 6.09 -9.76 -2.24
C GLU A 398 7.18 -9.31 -1.24
N LEU A 399 8.45 -9.68 -1.45
CA LEU A 399 9.57 -9.23 -0.61
C LEU A 399 9.68 -7.70 -0.56
N ALA A 400 9.41 -7.01 -1.68
CA ALA A 400 9.39 -5.55 -1.72
C ALA A 400 8.34 -4.91 -0.80
N THR A 401 7.30 -5.66 -0.42
CA THR A 401 6.22 -5.18 0.47
C THR A 401 6.45 -5.47 1.94
N VAL A 402 7.46 -6.29 2.28
CA VAL A 402 7.75 -6.67 3.67
C VAL A 402 8.39 -5.50 4.41
N THR A 403 7.69 -5.03 5.44
CA THR A 403 8.15 -3.93 6.28
C THR A 403 8.39 -4.37 7.72
N TYR A 404 9.27 -3.66 8.42
CA TYR A 404 9.61 -3.95 9.81
C TYR A 404 9.54 -2.70 10.69
N SER A 405 9.51 -2.91 11.99
CA SER A 405 9.63 -1.85 13.00
C SER A 405 10.33 -2.40 14.23
N PHE A 406 10.68 -1.54 15.17
CA PHE A 406 11.17 -1.96 16.48
C PHE A 406 10.07 -1.79 17.53
N ASN A 407 9.93 -2.77 18.42
CA ASN A 407 9.03 -2.66 19.57
C ASN A 407 9.68 -1.83 20.70
N SER A 408 8.95 -1.63 21.80
CA SER A 408 9.42 -0.88 22.97
C SER A 408 10.67 -1.48 23.63
N SER A 409 10.98 -2.74 23.40
CA SER A 409 12.17 -3.44 23.88
C SER A 409 13.33 -3.40 22.88
N GLY A 410 13.21 -2.65 21.77
CA GLY A 410 14.24 -2.56 20.73
C GLY A 410 14.34 -3.78 19.82
N GLN A 411 13.42 -4.74 19.92
CA GLN A 411 13.42 -5.93 19.09
C GLN A 411 12.74 -5.64 17.74
N MET A 412 13.37 -6.12 16.67
CA MET A 412 12.78 -6.08 15.33
C MET A 412 11.54 -6.97 15.26
N LYS A 413 10.44 -6.42 14.80
CA LYS A 413 9.21 -7.13 14.47
C LYS A 413 8.74 -6.79 13.07
N LEU A 414 8.09 -7.74 12.41
CA LEU A 414 7.43 -7.53 11.14
C LEU A 414 5.99 -7.05 11.36
N PHE A 415 5.44 -6.31 10.41
CA PHE A 415 4.03 -6.01 10.43
C PHE A 415 3.19 -7.29 10.30
N ASN A 416 2.06 -7.34 11.02
CA ASN A 416 1.20 -8.51 11.06
C ASN A 416 0.46 -8.69 9.72
N LYS A 417 0.22 -9.95 9.29
CA LYS A 417 -0.60 -10.30 8.12
C LYS A 417 -1.98 -9.63 8.15
N GLU A 418 -2.58 -9.46 9.34
CA GLU A 418 -3.85 -8.76 9.51
C GLU A 418 -3.74 -7.25 9.21
N GLU A 419 -2.63 -6.62 9.55
CA GLU A 419 -2.38 -5.20 9.24
C GLU A 419 -2.16 -5.00 7.73
N LEU A 420 -1.46 -5.94 7.07
CA LEU A 420 -1.31 -5.95 5.62
C LEU A 420 -2.66 -6.16 4.92
N ARG A 421 -3.50 -7.09 5.38
CA ARG A 421 -4.85 -7.32 4.84
C ARG A 421 -5.78 -6.12 5.04
N LYS A 422 -5.72 -5.44 6.19
CA LYS A 422 -6.48 -4.20 6.44
C LYS A 422 -6.08 -3.06 5.49
N LYS A 423 -4.85 -3.08 4.98
CA LYS A 423 -4.34 -2.16 3.96
C LYS A 423 -4.61 -2.63 2.52
N GLY A 424 -5.40 -3.70 2.32
CA GLY A 424 -5.75 -4.23 0.99
C GLY A 424 -4.66 -5.12 0.36
N GLY A 425 -3.59 -5.44 1.09
CA GLY A 425 -2.52 -6.33 0.63
C GLY A 425 -2.93 -7.82 0.68
N LYS A 426 -2.41 -8.63 -0.25
CA LYS A 426 -2.48 -10.09 -0.19
C LYS A 426 -1.49 -10.65 0.84
N SER A 427 -1.72 -11.88 1.31
CA SER A 427 -0.74 -12.61 2.09
C SER A 427 0.55 -12.80 1.28
N PRO A 428 1.75 -12.58 1.88
CA PRO A 428 3.02 -12.76 1.16
C PRO A 428 3.46 -14.23 1.17
N ASP A 429 2.68 -15.12 0.57
CA ASP A 429 2.82 -16.58 0.66
C ASP A 429 4.13 -17.06 -0.01
N HIS A 430 4.53 -16.43 -1.14
CA HIS A 430 5.81 -16.69 -1.81
C HIS A 430 7.01 -16.22 -0.98
N ALA A 431 6.91 -15.05 -0.35
CA ALA A 431 7.95 -14.52 0.53
C ALA A 431 8.06 -15.33 1.81
N ASP A 432 6.94 -15.77 2.40
CA ASP A 432 6.93 -16.63 3.60
C ASP A 432 7.59 -18.00 3.30
N ALA A 433 7.31 -18.63 2.16
CA ALA A 433 7.98 -19.87 1.73
C ALA A 433 9.50 -19.67 1.51
N ALA A 434 9.90 -18.54 0.88
CA ALA A 434 11.31 -18.21 0.70
C ALA A 434 12.02 -17.97 2.05
N MET A 435 11.38 -17.25 2.97
CA MET A 435 11.90 -16.98 4.31
C MET A 435 12.11 -18.28 5.10
N MET A 436 11.14 -19.19 5.13
CA MET A 436 11.27 -20.47 5.83
C MET A 436 12.44 -21.32 5.31
N SER A 437 12.73 -21.23 4.01
CA SER A 437 13.84 -21.95 3.38
C SER A 437 15.18 -21.67 4.05
N THR A 438 15.38 -20.46 4.60
CA THR A 438 16.65 -20.04 5.25
C THR A 438 17.01 -20.90 6.44
N VAL A 439 16.04 -21.51 7.12
CA VAL A 439 16.26 -22.42 8.25
C VAL A 439 17.00 -23.68 7.80
N LEU A 440 16.78 -24.11 6.55
CA LEU A 440 17.44 -25.26 5.95
C LEU A 440 18.78 -24.93 5.31
N PHE A 441 19.07 -23.65 5.04
CA PHE A 441 20.35 -23.18 4.45
C PHE A 441 21.50 -23.18 5.46
N LYS A 442 21.57 -24.17 6.31
CA LYS A 442 22.59 -24.24 7.35
C LYS A 442 23.99 -24.24 6.77
N LYS A 443 24.94 -23.62 7.52
CA LYS A 443 26.39 -23.69 7.28
C LYS A 443 26.78 -25.13 7.01
N ALA A 444 27.39 -25.39 5.85
CA ALA A 444 28.13 -26.63 5.68
C ALA A 444 29.08 -26.77 6.88
N LYS A 445 29.04 -27.91 7.58
CA LYS A 445 29.96 -28.19 8.67
C LYS A 445 31.38 -27.90 8.16
N GLN A 446 32.04 -26.89 8.71
CA GLN A 446 33.49 -26.79 8.52
C GLN A 446 34.11 -27.97 9.26
N VAL A 447 34.46 -29.01 8.52
CA VAL A 447 35.29 -30.10 9.04
C VAL A 447 36.71 -29.56 9.10
N HIS A 448 37.14 -29.13 10.29
CA HIS A 448 38.55 -28.79 10.49
C HIS A 448 39.33 -30.08 10.62
N PHE A 449 40.06 -30.41 9.57
CA PHE A 449 41.10 -31.46 9.66
C PHE A 449 42.31 -30.84 10.34
N ARG A 450 42.64 -31.32 11.54
CA ARG A 450 43.89 -31.02 12.21
C ARG A 450 44.81 -32.21 11.95
N ALA A 451 45.72 -32.06 11.01
CA ALA A 451 46.82 -33.02 10.84
C ALA A 451 47.87 -32.70 11.89
N GLN A 452 48.03 -33.55 12.89
CA GLN A 452 49.15 -33.43 13.85
C GLN A 452 50.42 -34.14 13.40
N ASN A 453 50.36 -35.14 12.53
CA ASN A 453 51.50 -35.77 11.82
C ASN A 453 50.96 -36.55 10.63
N ALA A 454 51.75 -36.85 9.64
CA ALA A 454 51.38 -37.50 8.38
C ALA A 454 50.77 -38.91 8.50
N GLY A 455 50.33 -39.33 9.67
CA GLY A 455 49.74 -40.64 9.94
C GLY A 455 48.47 -40.70 10.73
N ASP A 456 47.98 -39.55 11.32
CA ASP A 456 46.74 -39.55 12.12
C ASP A 456 45.78 -38.47 11.69
N LEU A 457 44.74 -38.86 10.95
CA LEU A 457 43.57 -38.04 10.61
C LEU A 457 42.44 -38.34 11.60
N THR A 458 42.30 -37.53 12.64
CA THR A 458 41.11 -37.56 13.51
C THR A 458 40.17 -36.42 13.16
N ALA A 459 38.93 -36.75 12.85
CA ALA A 459 37.86 -35.78 12.64
C ALA A 459 37.24 -35.43 14.00
N GLN A 460 37.40 -34.18 14.46
CA GLN A 460 36.66 -33.64 15.60
C GLN A 460 35.49 -32.79 15.08
N SER A 461 34.29 -33.19 15.42
CA SER A 461 33.07 -32.43 15.11
C SER A 461 32.63 -31.63 16.34
N ASP A 462 32.90 -30.34 16.33
CA ASP A 462 32.30 -29.44 17.31
C ASP A 462 30.87 -29.05 16.84
N PHE A 463 29.89 -29.46 17.62
CA PHE A 463 28.51 -29.03 17.49
C PHE A 463 28.36 -27.68 18.21
N ILE A 464 28.10 -26.60 17.48
CA ILE A 464 27.54 -25.36 18.04
C ILE A 464 26.12 -25.26 17.51
N PHE A 465 25.17 -25.28 18.46
CA PHE A 465 23.73 -25.15 18.22
C PHE A 465 23.34 -23.71 17.88
#